data_4b51ba5ed625ad43b83b2f1eb45bb08e
#
_entry.id   4b51ba5ed625ad43b83b2f1eb45bb08e
#
_cell.length_a   1.000
_cell.length_b   1.000
_cell.length_c   1.000
_cell.angle_alpha   90.00
_cell.angle_beta   90.00
_cell.angle_gamma   90.00
#
_symmetry.space_group_name_H-M   'P 1'
#
loop_
_entity.id
_entity.type
_entity.pdbx_description
1 polymer ?
#
loop_
_entity_poly.entity_id
_entity_poly.type
_entity_poly.pdbx_seq_one_letter_code
_entity_poly.pdbx_strand_id
1 'polypeptide(L)'
;MATAALAQFEDVNVRVHPYALVRSEHQLTRALDHIAIMPGIVFFTLANQNLREKLVLRCTDIGTRAIDVLEGPVMALRQFLGQSETHKVGRQHQVDQRYLERIEVLNFTIAHDDGQSLDSINDAEVILTGASRTSKTPTCVYLGNRGVKAANVPLVPGVEVPEILSGPDAPLVVGLKISPDRLVQIRRHRLLSLNEQPDTAYADEENVQQEITEANRLFARMKWPTIDVSRRSVEETAAAILNIIQEHNR
;
A
#
# COMPACT_ATOMS: atom_id res chain seq x y z
N MET A 1 4.42 3.53 -14.03
CA MET A 1 4.51 3.05 -15.42
C MET A 1 5.91 3.23 -16.01
N ALA A 2 6.49 4.43 -16.10
CA ALA A 2 7.87 4.61 -16.62
C ALA A 2 8.88 3.74 -15.87
N THR A 3 8.83 3.73 -14.53
CA THR A 3 9.70 2.89 -13.69
C THR A 3 9.51 1.38 -13.96
N ALA A 4 8.27 0.93 -14.14
CA ALA A 4 7.97 -0.48 -14.44
C ALA A 4 8.46 -0.88 -15.85
N ALA A 5 8.39 0.04 -16.81
CA ALA A 5 8.94 -0.18 -18.15
C ALA A 5 10.48 -0.23 -18.11
N LEU A 6 11.11 0.69 -17.37
CA LEU A 6 12.57 0.72 -17.21
C LEU A 6 13.13 -0.54 -16.53
N ALA A 7 12.37 -1.14 -15.61
CA ALA A 7 12.76 -2.37 -14.92
C ALA A 7 12.86 -3.61 -15.86
N GLN A 8 12.42 -3.49 -17.13
CA GLN A 8 12.60 -4.54 -18.14
C GLN A 8 13.94 -4.45 -18.89
N PHE A 9 14.76 -3.46 -18.56
CA PHE A 9 16.07 -3.25 -19.20
C PHE A 9 17.17 -3.40 -18.14
N GLU A 10 18.18 -4.17 -18.46
CA GLU A 10 19.38 -4.34 -17.63
C GLU A 10 20.41 -3.24 -17.95
N ASP A 11 21.17 -2.81 -16.96
CA ASP A 11 22.32 -1.90 -17.08
C ASP A 11 22.02 -0.51 -17.68
N VAL A 12 20.79 0.01 -17.52
CA VAL A 12 20.44 1.36 -17.96
C VAL A 12 20.51 2.38 -16.83
N ASN A 13 21.32 3.41 -17.02
CA ASN A 13 21.38 4.55 -16.09
C ASN A 13 20.50 5.69 -16.60
N VAL A 14 19.21 5.68 -16.22
CA VAL A 14 18.20 6.66 -16.63
C VAL A 14 17.70 7.44 -15.43
N ARG A 15 17.62 8.78 -15.55
CA ARG A 15 16.95 9.62 -14.56
C ARG A 15 15.49 9.82 -14.93
N VAL A 16 14.60 9.58 -13.98
CA VAL A 16 13.17 9.84 -14.13
C VAL A 16 12.83 11.15 -13.43
N HIS A 17 12.23 12.09 -14.18
CA HIS A 17 11.80 13.39 -13.67
C HIS A 17 10.26 13.43 -13.60
N PRO A 18 9.64 13.23 -12.42
CA PRO A 18 8.20 13.25 -12.29
C PRO A 18 7.65 14.69 -12.23
N TYR A 19 6.61 14.96 -13.01
CA TYR A 19 5.83 16.19 -12.97
C TYR A 19 4.41 15.83 -12.54
N ALA A 20 4.13 15.94 -11.25
CA ALA A 20 2.83 15.62 -10.70
C ALA A 20 1.81 16.74 -10.90
N LEU A 21 0.55 16.36 -11.15
CA LEU A 21 -0.59 17.28 -11.14
C LEU A 21 -0.48 18.49 -12.10
N VAL A 22 0.02 18.29 -13.32
CA VAL A 22 0.03 19.32 -14.36
C VAL A 22 -1.41 19.56 -14.83
N ARG A 23 -2.05 20.64 -14.33
CA ARG A 23 -3.47 20.98 -14.56
C ARG A 23 -3.66 22.36 -15.20
N SER A 24 -2.62 23.17 -15.27
CA SER A 24 -2.66 24.53 -15.86
C SER A 24 -1.60 24.70 -16.93
N GLU A 25 -1.81 25.69 -17.81
CA GLU A 25 -0.83 26.06 -18.84
C GLU A 25 0.51 26.48 -18.23
N HIS A 26 0.49 27.23 -17.15
CA HIS A 26 1.70 27.65 -16.46
C HIS A 26 2.54 26.45 -15.96
N GLN A 27 1.86 25.44 -15.39
CA GLN A 27 2.55 24.22 -14.96
C GLN A 27 3.10 23.43 -16.14
N LEU A 28 2.35 23.35 -17.24
CA LEU A 28 2.80 22.71 -18.47
C LEU A 28 4.02 23.43 -19.05
N THR A 29 4.00 24.76 -19.14
CA THR A 29 5.13 25.54 -19.64
C THR A 29 6.40 25.27 -18.85
N ARG A 30 6.34 25.31 -17.52
CA ARG A 30 7.49 24.98 -16.66
C ARG A 30 8.03 23.57 -16.91
N ALA A 31 7.15 22.58 -17.11
CA ALA A 31 7.58 21.23 -17.43
C ALA A 31 8.25 21.16 -18.81
N LEU A 32 7.70 21.87 -19.82
CA LEU A 32 8.24 21.92 -21.17
C LEU A 32 9.59 22.64 -21.24
N ASP A 33 9.78 23.72 -20.48
CA ASP A 33 11.07 24.41 -20.36
C ASP A 33 12.15 23.47 -19.80
N HIS A 34 11.79 22.66 -18.81
CA HIS A 34 12.70 21.67 -18.24
C HIS A 34 13.00 20.52 -19.22
N ILE A 35 12.00 20.04 -19.95
CA ILE A 35 12.17 19.03 -21.00
C ILE A 35 13.06 19.56 -22.13
N ALA A 36 12.98 20.83 -22.46
CA ALA A 36 13.84 21.44 -23.49
C ALA A 36 15.33 21.49 -23.06
N ILE A 37 15.59 21.67 -21.76
CA ILE A 37 16.96 21.66 -21.21
C ILE A 37 17.50 20.22 -21.10
N MET A 38 16.65 19.27 -20.75
CA MET A 38 17.00 17.86 -20.59
C MET A 38 16.07 16.97 -21.41
N PRO A 39 16.29 16.89 -22.74
CA PRO A 39 15.40 16.13 -23.61
C PRO A 39 15.47 14.63 -23.33
N GLY A 40 14.30 13.98 -23.39
CA GLY A 40 14.15 12.55 -23.16
C GLY A 40 12.74 12.08 -23.54
N ILE A 41 12.43 10.80 -23.36
CA ILE A 41 11.08 10.29 -23.63
C ILE A 41 10.11 10.82 -22.59
N VAL A 42 9.01 11.41 -23.04
CA VAL A 42 7.96 11.97 -22.17
C VAL A 42 6.76 11.01 -22.14
N PHE A 43 6.49 10.40 -20.99
CA PHE A 43 5.25 9.66 -20.75
C PHE A 43 4.24 10.56 -20.05
N PHE A 44 3.03 10.65 -20.56
CA PHE A 44 2.02 11.52 -19.96
C PHE A 44 0.64 10.87 -19.86
N THR A 45 -0.20 11.43 -18.96
CA THR A 45 -1.58 11.00 -18.68
C THR A 45 -2.51 12.22 -18.62
N LEU A 46 -2.33 13.21 -19.50
CA LEU A 46 -3.13 14.43 -19.52
C LEU A 46 -4.53 14.14 -20.08
N ALA A 47 -5.57 14.37 -19.27
CA ALA A 47 -6.96 14.25 -19.71
C ALA A 47 -7.46 15.53 -20.44
N ASN A 48 -6.85 16.70 -20.17
CA ASN A 48 -7.21 17.94 -20.84
C ASN A 48 -6.62 17.97 -22.26
N GLN A 49 -7.48 18.02 -23.27
CA GLN A 49 -7.09 17.94 -24.66
C GLN A 49 -6.18 19.10 -25.10
N ASN A 50 -6.47 20.35 -24.67
CA ASN A 50 -5.66 21.50 -25.01
C ASN A 50 -4.23 21.40 -24.47
N LEU A 51 -4.07 20.94 -23.22
CA LEU A 51 -2.76 20.74 -22.62
C LEU A 51 -2.01 19.57 -23.30
N ARG A 52 -2.73 18.52 -23.69
CA ARG A 52 -2.20 17.37 -24.42
C ARG A 52 -1.65 17.79 -25.78
N GLU A 53 -2.43 18.53 -26.58
CA GLU A 53 -2.03 19.01 -27.89
C GLU A 53 -0.80 19.93 -27.79
N LYS A 54 -0.79 20.87 -26.83
CA LYS A 54 0.36 21.74 -26.56
C LYS A 54 1.61 20.94 -26.17
N LEU A 55 1.46 19.91 -25.31
CA LEU A 55 2.57 19.05 -24.93
C LEU A 55 3.17 18.34 -26.16
N VAL A 56 2.32 17.69 -26.95
CA VAL A 56 2.76 16.91 -28.12
C VAL A 56 3.43 17.79 -29.15
N LEU A 57 2.84 18.93 -29.48
CA LEU A 57 3.42 19.90 -30.43
C LEU A 57 4.80 20.36 -29.97
N ARG A 58 4.91 20.79 -28.71
CA ARG A 58 6.18 21.27 -28.16
C ARG A 58 7.25 20.18 -28.07
N CYS A 59 6.87 18.97 -27.71
CA CYS A 59 7.79 17.81 -27.71
C CYS A 59 8.29 17.53 -29.15
N THR A 60 7.43 17.66 -30.16
CA THR A 60 7.81 17.51 -31.56
C THR A 60 8.82 18.58 -31.98
N ASP A 61 8.59 19.85 -31.62
CA ASP A 61 9.51 20.96 -31.89
C ASP A 61 10.90 20.76 -31.27
N ILE A 62 10.94 20.18 -30.07
CA ILE A 62 12.18 19.86 -29.32
C ILE A 62 12.86 18.60 -29.88
N GLY A 63 12.19 17.80 -30.72
CA GLY A 63 12.67 16.51 -31.20
C GLY A 63 12.56 15.39 -30.16
N THR A 64 11.66 15.55 -29.18
CA THR A 64 11.43 14.62 -28.09
C THR A 64 10.15 13.81 -28.31
N ARG A 65 10.20 12.50 -28.00
CA ARG A 65 9.04 11.63 -28.17
C ARG A 65 8.09 11.75 -26.97
N ALA A 66 6.84 12.13 -27.23
CA ALA A 66 5.75 12.13 -26.25
C ALA A 66 4.87 10.88 -26.45
N ILE A 67 4.58 10.19 -25.36
CA ILE A 67 3.79 8.94 -25.34
C ILE A 67 2.62 9.13 -24.39
N ASP A 68 1.40 9.07 -24.93
CA ASP A 68 0.19 8.99 -24.11
C ASP A 68 -0.01 7.58 -23.58
N VAL A 69 0.14 7.45 -22.30
CA VAL A 69 0.03 6.15 -21.62
C VAL A 69 -1.42 5.65 -21.52
N LEU A 70 -2.40 6.57 -21.59
CA LEU A 70 -3.82 6.23 -21.51
C LEU A 70 -4.45 5.92 -22.86
N GLU A 71 -3.83 6.24 -23.98
CA GLU A 71 -4.39 6.09 -25.32
C GLU A 71 -4.85 4.66 -25.61
N GLY A 72 -3.98 3.67 -25.43
CA GLY A 72 -4.30 2.26 -25.65
C GLY A 72 -5.43 1.75 -24.77
N PRO A 73 -5.36 1.89 -23.43
CA PRO A 73 -6.45 1.53 -22.54
C PRO A 73 -7.78 2.22 -22.83
N VAL A 74 -7.75 3.52 -23.16
CA VAL A 74 -8.96 4.30 -23.48
C VAL A 74 -9.58 3.81 -24.80
N MET A 75 -8.78 3.52 -25.83
CA MET A 75 -9.26 2.95 -27.09
C MET A 75 -9.90 1.58 -26.89
N ALA A 76 -9.29 0.70 -26.12
CA ALA A 76 -9.84 -0.60 -25.81
C ALA A 76 -11.20 -0.50 -25.06
N LEU A 77 -11.28 0.39 -24.07
CA LEU A 77 -12.53 0.65 -23.34
C LEU A 77 -13.61 1.27 -24.22
N ARG A 78 -13.26 2.19 -25.12
CA ARG A 78 -14.20 2.76 -26.09
C ARG A 78 -14.84 1.67 -26.97
N GLN A 79 -14.03 0.76 -27.46
CA GLN A 79 -14.52 -0.36 -28.28
C GLN A 79 -15.40 -1.32 -27.49
N PHE A 80 -15.01 -1.64 -26.25
CA PHE A 80 -15.75 -2.56 -25.38
C PHE A 80 -17.08 -2.00 -24.89
N LEU A 81 -17.08 -0.71 -24.47
CA LEU A 81 -18.25 -0.05 -23.89
C LEU A 81 -19.18 0.57 -24.94
N GLY A 82 -18.74 0.73 -26.20
CA GLY A 82 -19.51 1.41 -27.25
C GLY A 82 -19.75 2.91 -26.97
N GLN A 83 -18.95 3.52 -26.10
CA GLN A 83 -19.11 4.91 -25.67
C GLN A 83 -17.83 5.73 -25.95
N SER A 84 -18.00 7.01 -26.24
CA SER A 84 -16.90 7.96 -26.40
C SER A 84 -16.43 8.49 -25.05
N GLU A 85 -15.13 8.77 -24.94
CA GLU A 85 -14.56 9.42 -23.76
C GLU A 85 -15.09 10.83 -23.59
N THR A 86 -15.21 11.27 -22.33
CA THR A 86 -15.75 12.60 -22.00
C THR A 86 -14.69 13.70 -21.89
N HIS A 87 -13.40 13.37 -21.94
CA HIS A 87 -12.24 14.27 -21.75
C HIS A 87 -12.32 15.16 -20.50
N LYS A 88 -13.17 14.83 -19.53
CA LYS A 88 -13.32 15.62 -18.29
C LYS A 88 -12.16 15.38 -17.34
N VAL A 89 -11.44 16.44 -17.02
CA VAL A 89 -10.33 16.43 -16.07
C VAL A 89 -10.83 16.22 -14.65
N GLY A 90 -10.11 15.40 -13.86
CA GLY A 90 -10.37 15.23 -12.43
C GLY A 90 -11.53 14.30 -12.09
N ARG A 91 -12.16 13.64 -13.05
CA ARG A 91 -13.30 12.73 -12.81
C ARG A 91 -12.93 11.55 -11.90
N GLN A 92 -11.70 11.10 -11.96
CA GLN A 92 -11.17 10.06 -11.03
C GLN A 92 -10.97 10.56 -9.58
N HIS A 93 -11.06 11.87 -9.37
CA HIS A 93 -10.93 12.53 -8.07
C HIS A 93 -12.22 13.27 -7.67
N GLN A 94 -13.35 12.98 -8.33
CA GLN A 94 -14.63 13.49 -7.83
C GLN A 94 -14.86 12.88 -6.44
N VAL A 95 -15.19 13.74 -5.49
CA VAL A 95 -15.64 13.33 -4.17
C VAL A 95 -17.03 12.73 -4.36
N ASP A 96 -17.06 11.45 -4.66
CA ASP A 96 -18.28 10.65 -4.73
C ASP A 96 -18.46 9.89 -3.41
N GLN A 97 -19.59 9.23 -3.27
CA GLN A 97 -19.91 8.41 -2.10
C GLN A 97 -18.79 7.39 -1.81
N ARG A 98 -18.23 6.76 -2.84
CA ARG A 98 -17.14 5.77 -2.71
C ARG A 98 -15.84 6.38 -2.19
N TYR A 99 -15.55 7.65 -2.52
CA TYR A 99 -14.41 8.35 -1.98
C TYR A 99 -14.56 8.59 -0.48
N LEU A 100 -15.75 9.05 -0.04
CA LEU A 100 -16.06 9.27 1.37
C LEU A 100 -15.98 7.96 2.17
N GLU A 101 -16.57 6.89 1.66
CA GLU A 101 -16.47 5.54 2.24
C GLU A 101 -15.02 5.09 2.42
N ARG A 102 -14.15 5.33 1.43
CA ARG A 102 -12.72 5.01 1.54
C ARG A 102 -12.02 5.83 2.62
N ILE A 103 -12.37 7.12 2.76
CA ILE A 103 -11.82 7.97 3.82
C ILE A 103 -12.28 7.49 5.19
N GLU A 104 -13.53 7.09 5.36
CA GLU A 104 -14.04 6.51 6.60
C GLU A 104 -13.29 5.23 6.98
N VAL A 105 -13.08 4.32 6.02
CA VAL A 105 -12.33 3.08 6.23
C VAL A 105 -10.87 3.38 6.63
N LEU A 106 -10.21 4.33 5.98
CA LEU A 106 -8.84 4.73 6.35
C LEU A 106 -8.78 5.36 7.73
N ASN A 107 -9.74 6.23 8.07
CA ASN A 107 -9.83 6.82 9.41
C ASN A 107 -10.04 5.75 10.48
N PHE A 108 -10.90 4.76 10.21
CA PHE A 108 -11.06 3.58 11.07
C PHE A 108 -9.74 2.87 11.29
N THR A 109 -9.02 2.54 10.21
CA THR A 109 -7.75 1.81 10.28
C THR A 109 -6.68 2.58 11.08
N ILE A 110 -6.60 3.89 10.91
CA ILE A 110 -5.65 4.74 11.66
C ILE A 110 -6.03 4.80 13.14
N ALA A 111 -7.32 4.91 13.46
CA ALA A 111 -7.81 4.95 14.83
C ALA A 111 -7.61 3.63 15.58
N HIS A 112 -7.55 2.50 14.87
CA HIS A 112 -7.41 1.15 15.43
C HIS A 112 -6.01 0.55 15.17
N ASP A 113 -4.99 1.40 15.11
CA ASP A 113 -3.60 0.94 15.04
C ASP A 113 -2.99 0.75 16.44
N ASP A 114 -2.08 -0.21 16.54
CA ASP A 114 -1.36 -0.57 17.78
C ASP A 114 -2.26 -0.79 19.03
N GLY A 115 -3.43 -1.41 18.84
CA GLY A 115 -4.34 -1.77 19.91
C GLY A 115 -5.15 -0.60 20.49
N GLN A 116 -5.24 0.50 19.77
CA GLN A 116 -6.07 1.64 20.17
C GLN A 116 -7.56 1.40 19.83
N SER A 117 -8.44 2.18 20.48
CA SER A 117 -9.89 2.19 20.21
C SER A 117 -10.56 0.80 20.27
N LEU A 118 -10.18 -0.04 21.24
CA LEU A 118 -10.72 -1.39 21.36
C LEU A 118 -12.24 -1.44 21.52
N ASP A 119 -12.87 -0.38 22.03
CA ASP A 119 -14.33 -0.30 22.25
C ASP A 119 -15.12 -0.38 20.92
N SER A 120 -14.53 0.04 19.81
CA SER A 120 -15.14 0.00 18.47
C SER A 120 -14.50 -1.00 17.52
N ILE A 121 -13.65 -1.91 18.03
CA ILE A 121 -12.91 -2.87 17.20
C ILE A 121 -13.82 -3.89 16.52
N ASN A 122 -15.03 -4.12 17.04
CA ASN A 122 -16.03 -5.01 16.46
C ASN A 122 -16.53 -4.55 15.07
N ASP A 123 -16.31 -3.27 14.72
CA ASP A 123 -16.60 -2.75 13.38
C ASP A 123 -15.52 -3.15 12.35
N ALA A 124 -14.43 -3.80 12.77
CA ALA A 124 -13.40 -4.29 11.87
C ALA A 124 -13.88 -5.50 11.07
N GLU A 125 -13.53 -5.55 9.79
CA GLU A 125 -13.70 -6.74 8.96
C GLU A 125 -12.57 -7.77 9.19
N VAL A 126 -11.40 -7.27 9.62
CA VAL A 126 -10.25 -8.10 9.97
C VAL A 126 -9.37 -7.42 11.02
N ILE A 127 -8.87 -8.20 11.96
CA ILE A 127 -7.88 -7.78 12.93
C ILE A 127 -6.58 -8.51 12.64
N LEU A 128 -5.49 -7.76 12.44
CA LEU A 128 -4.16 -8.33 12.29
C LEU A 128 -3.44 -8.35 13.63
N THR A 129 -2.91 -9.51 14.00
CA THR A 129 -2.16 -9.66 15.23
C THR A 129 -0.83 -10.38 15.00
N GLY A 130 0.11 -10.22 15.92
CA GLY A 130 1.43 -10.83 15.84
C GLY A 130 2.52 -10.00 16.50
N ALA A 131 3.73 -10.51 16.52
CA ALA A 131 4.91 -9.85 17.07
C ALA A 131 5.13 -8.44 16.48
N SER A 132 5.81 -7.58 17.23
CA SER A 132 6.21 -6.25 16.69
C SER A 132 7.12 -6.42 15.47
N ARG A 133 6.90 -5.60 14.42
CA ARG A 133 7.64 -5.60 13.12
C ARG A 133 7.25 -6.73 12.16
N THR A 134 6.06 -7.28 12.26
CA THR A 134 5.48 -8.21 11.26
C THR A 134 4.66 -7.50 10.17
N SER A 135 4.90 -6.22 9.93
CA SER A 135 4.23 -5.38 8.92
C SER A 135 2.70 -5.25 9.10
N LYS A 136 2.17 -5.36 10.32
CA LYS A 136 0.73 -5.21 10.61
C LYS A 136 0.20 -3.86 10.14
N THR A 137 0.72 -2.75 10.69
CA THR A 137 0.30 -1.37 10.35
C THR A 137 0.31 -1.11 8.84
N PRO A 138 1.40 -1.31 8.08
CA PRO A 138 1.38 -1.06 6.64
C PRO A 138 0.40 -1.96 5.89
N THR A 139 0.19 -3.20 6.35
CA THR A 139 -0.81 -4.10 5.75
C THR A 139 -2.23 -3.62 6.03
N CYS A 140 -2.55 -3.16 7.25
CA CYS A 140 -3.84 -2.56 7.58
C CYS A 140 -4.12 -1.33 6.71
N VAL A 141 -3.15 -0.42 6.56
CA VAL A 141 -3.28 0.76 5.70
C VAL A 141 -3.50 0.36 4.23
N TYR A 142 -2.80 -0.67 3.75
CA TYR A 142 -3.01 -1.18 2.39
C TYR A 142 -4.42 -1.75 2.20
N LEU A 143 -4.92 -2.53 3.16
CA LEU A 143 -6.30 -3.06 3.18
C LEU A 143 -7.32 -1.92 3.24
N GLY A 144 -7.10 -0.91 4.08
CA GLY A 144 -7.92 0.30 4.18
C GLY A 144 -8.05 1.04 2.85
N ASN A 145 -6.96 1.15 2.08
CA ASN A 145 -6.99 1.69 0.72
C ASN A 145 -7.80 0.83 -0.26
N ARG A 146 -8.02 -0.44 0.04
CA ARG A 146 -8.88 -1.37 -0.72
C ARG A 146 -10.33 -1.39 -0.22
N GLY A 147 -10.66 -0.57 0.78
CA GLY A 147 -12.00 -0.44 1.34
C GLY A 147 -12.32 -1.45 2.46
N VAL A 148 -11.31 -2.10 3.05
CA VAL A 148 -11.47 -3.07 4.15
C VAL A 148 -11.12 -2.42 5.48
N LYS A 149 -12.04 -2.42 6.43
CA LYS A 149 -11.80 -1.96 7.82
C LYS A 149 -10.89 -2.95 8.53
N ALA A 150 -9.61 -2.64 8.58
CA ALA A 150 -8.58 -3.46 9.20
C ALA A 150 -8.06 -2.80 10.48
N ALA A 151 -7.96 -3.57 11.56
CA ALA A 151 -7.39 -3.14 12.83
C ALA A 151 -6.08 -3.90 13.11
N ASN A 152 -5.17 -3.27 13.87
CA ASN A 152 -3.90 -3.84 14.29
C ASN A 152 -3.85 -3.96 15.82
N VAL A 153 -3.82 -5.18 16.33
CA VAL A 153 -3.63 -5.47 17.75
C VAL A 153 -2.32 -6.23 17.93
N PRO A 154 -1.25 -5.57 18.41
CA PRO A 154 0.04 -6.21 18.59
C PRO A 154 0.00 -7.20 19.76
N LEU A 155 0.76 -8.29 19.65
CA LEU A 155 1.07 -9.15 20.79
C LEU A 155 2.26 -8.55 21.52
N VAL A 156 2.09 -8.35 22.83
CA VAL A 156 3.13 -7.85 23.71
C VAL A 156 3.48 -8.95 24.71
N PRO A 157 4.75 -9.37 24.84
CA PRO A 157 5.14 -10.39 25.79
C PRO A 157 4.69 -10.05 27.22
N GLY A 158 4.08 -11.01 27.91
CA GLY A 158 3.58 -10.84 29.28
C GLY A 158 2.27 -10.04 29.42
N VAL A 159 1.68 -9.58 28.33
CA VAL A 159 0.37 -8.90 28.33
C VAL A 159 -0.69 -9.85 27.79
N GLU A 160 -1.78 -9.97 28.52
CA GLU A 160 -2.93 -10.77 28.07
C GLU A 160 -3.57 -10.17 26.83
N VAL A 161 -4.01 -11.04 25.94
CA VAL A 161 -4.73 -10.64 24.74
C VAL A 161 -6.11 -10.10 25.14
N PRO A 162 -6.55 -8.97 24.58
CA PRO A 162 -7.88 -8.43 24.86
C PRO A 162 -8.98 -9.48 24.66
N GLU A 163 -9.86 -9.64 25.64
CA GLU A 163 -10.95 -10.63 25.60
C GLU A 163 -11.83 -10.50 24.37
N ILE A 164 -11.97 -9.28 23.85
CA ILE A 164 -12.75 -8.98 22.66
C ILE A 164 -12.29 -9.73 21.41
N LEU A 165 -11.02 -10.18 21.37
CA LEU A 165 -10.49 -11.00 20.25
C LEU A 165 -10.87 -12.47 20.36
N SER A 166 -11.43 -12.89 21.50
CA SER A 166 -11.72 -14.30 21.83
C SER A 166 -13.21 -14.58 21.93
N GLY A 167 -14.05 -13.55 21.92
CA GLY A 167 -15.49 -13.66 22.10
C GLY A 167 -16.21 -14.27 20.88
N PRO A 168 -17.47 -14.70 21.06
CA PRO A 168 -18.28 -15.27 19.97
C PRO A 168 -18.57 -14.24 18.85
N ASP A 169 -18.56 -12.96 19.17
CA ASP A 169 -18.80 -11.85 18.24
C ASP A 169 -17.50 -11.18 17.79
N ALA A 170 -16.33 -11.82 18.02
CA ALA A 170 -15.05 -11.27 17.62
C ALA A 170 -14.95 -11.21 16.08
N PRO A 171 -14.45 -10.11 15.52
CA PRO A 171 -14.13 -10.04 14.10
C PRO A 171 -13.13 -11.12 13.69
N LEU A 172 -12.97 -11.33 12.37
CA LEU A 172 -11.95 -12.22 11.86
C LEU A 172 -10.55 -11.78 12.34
N VAL A 173 -9.87 -12.64 13.09
CA VAL A 173 -8.49 -12.38 13.55
C VAL A 173 -7.52 -13.18 12.70
N VAL A 174 -6.49 -12.54 12.16
CA VAL A 174 -5.43 -13.16 11.35
C VAL A 174 -4.08 -12.96 12.03
N GLY A 175 -3.40 -14.07 12.36
CA GLY A 175 -2.06 -14.07 12.94
C GLY A 175 -0.97 -13.93 11.88
N LEU A 176 -0.10 -12.91 12.01
CA LEU A 176 1.06 -12.77 11.15
C LEU A 176 2.29 -13.44 11.79
N LYS A 177 2.80 -14.47 11.11
CA LYS A 177 3.99 -15.23 11.50
C LYS A 177 5.22 -14.70 10.77
N ILE A 178 6.35 -14.76 11.46
CA ILE A 178 7.66 -14.43 10.87
C ILE A 178 8.72 -15.39 11.43
N SER A 179 9.77 -15.66 10.64
CA SER A 179 10.91 -16.41 11.15
C SER A 179 11.74 -15.59 12.15
N PRO A 180 12.30 -16.22 13.22
CA PRO A 180 13.11 -15.52 14.22
C PRO A 180 14.26 -14.74 13.60
N ASP A 181 15.05 -15.36 12.73
CA ASP A 181 16.20 -14.74 12.07
C ASP A 181 15.79 -13.46 11.32
N ARG A 182 14.66 -13.53 10.62
CA ARG A 182 14.14 -12.38 9.87
C ARG A 182 13.70 -11.26 10.80
N LEU A 183 13.03 -11.59 11.89
CA LEU A 183 12.57 -10.61 12.86
C LEU A 183 13.74 -9.91 13.56
N VAL A 184 14.76 -10.66 13.96
CA VAL A 184 16.01 -10.12 14.55
C VAL A 184 16.66 -9.12 13.57
N GLN A 185 16.81 -9.49 12.29
CA GLN A 185 17.38 -8.60 11.28
C GLN A 185 16.60 -7.30 11.14
N ILE A 186 15.26 -7.38 11.07
CA ILE A 186 14.39 -6.20 10.92
C ILE A 186 14.50 -5.30 12.17
N ARG A 187 14.51 -5.88 13.35
CA ARG A 187 14.61 -5.14 14.62
C ARG A 187 15.98 -4.47 14.78
N ARG A 188 17.08 -5.16 14.48
CA ARG A 188 18.44 -4.59 14.45
C ARG A 188 18.54 -3.42 13.48
N HIS A 189 18.02 -3.57 12.26
CA HIS A 189 18.01 -2.48 11.29
C HIS A 189 17.20 -1.27 11.79
N ARG A 190 16.09 -1.50 12.48
CA ARG A 190 15.26 -0.43 13.07
C ARG A 190 16.02 0.33 14.16
N LEU A 191 16.71 -0.37 15.06
CA LEU A 191 17.52 0.25 16.11
C LEU A 191 18.62 1.13 15.50
N LEU A 192 19.32 0.62 14.48
CA LEU A 192 20.33 1.41 13.75
C LEU A 192 19.73 2.66 13.11
N SER A 193 18.53 2.58 12.56
CA SER A 193 17.84 3.73 11.95
C SER A 193 17.42 4.80 12.98
N LEU A 194 17.33 4.44 14.26
CA LEU A 194 17.01 5.32 15.38
C LEU A 194 18.26 5.80 16.13
N ASN A 195 19.46 5.45 15.67
CA ASN A 195 20.75 5.68 16.36
C ASN A 195 20.80 5.03 17.77
N GLU A 196 20.08 3.93 17.97
CA GLU A 196 20.11 3.11 19.19
C GLU A 196 21.07 1.94 19.03
N GLN A 197 21.53 1.40 20.15
CA GLN A 197 22.43 0.24 20.13
C GLN A 197 21.67 -1.01 19.64
N PRO A 198 22.26 -1.80 18.71
CA PRO A 198 21.59 -3.00 18.16
C PRO A 198 21.46 -4.15 19.17
N ASP A 199 22.24 -4.14 20.25
CA ASP A 199 22.28 -5.19 21.29
C ASP A 199 21.32 -4.87 22.46
N THR A 200 20.03 -4.86 22.17
CA THR A 200 18.98 -4.69 23.18
C THR A 200 18.16 -5.96 23.30
N ALA A 201 17.48 -6.17 24.44
CA ALA A 201 16.54 -7.27 24.64
C ALA A 201 15.49 -7.36 23.51
N TYR A 202 15.21 -6.25 22.83
CA TYR A 202 14.28 -6.15 21.71
C TYR A 202 14.72 -6.91 20.45
N ALA A 203 16.04 -7.01 20.20
CA ALA A 203 16.62 -7.70 19.05
C ALA A 203 17.45 -8.93 19.44
N ASP A 204 17.35 -9.35 20.70
CA ASP A 204 17.99 -10.57 21.22
C ASP A 204 17.33 -11.82 20.64
N GLU A 205 18.13 -12.79 20.20
CA GLU A 205 17.63 -13.97 19.48
C GLU A 205 16.78 -14.89 20.35
N GLU A 206 17.14 -15.09 21.62
CA GLU A 206 16.41 -15.95 22.54
C GLU A 206 15.05 -15.34 22.88
N ASN A 207 15.02 -14.04 23.18
CA ASN A 207 13.80 -13.30 23.45
C ASN A 207 12.86 -13.28 22.23
N VAL A 208 13.40 -13.06 21.04
CA VAL A 208 12.62 -13.09 19.78
C VAL A 208 12.07 -14.49 19.52
N GLN A 209 12.87 -15.53 19.73
CA GLN A 209 12.42 -16.91 19.57
C GLN A 209 11.29 -17.27 20.55
N GLN A 210 11.39 -16.81 21.78
CA GLN A 210 10.35 -17.02 22.79
C GLN A 210 9.05 -16.29 22.40
N GLU A 211 9.14 -15.00 22.02
CA GLU A 211 7.99 -14.20 21.59
C GLU A 211 7.24 -14.86 20.41
N ILE A 212 7.98 -15.31 19.39
CA ILE A 212 7.39 -16.00 18.23
C ILE A 212 6.75 -17.34 18.64
N THR A 213 7.38 -18.07 19.55
CA THR A 213 6.86 -19.35 20.04
C THR A 213 5.55 -19.14 20.78
N GLU A 214 5.46 -18.14 21.66
CA GLU A 214 4.26 -17.77 22.40
C GLU A 214 3.14 -17.31 21.45
N ALA A 215 3.47 -16.46 20.46
CA ALA A 215 2.51 -16.02 19.45
C ALA A 215 1.95 -17.21 18.66
N ASN A 216 2.79 -18.14 18.21
CA ASN A 216 2.36 -19.32 17.47
C ASN A 216 1.47 -20.26 18.31
N ARG A 217 1.78 -20.43 19.61
CA ARG A 217 0.94 -21.20 20.53
C ARG A 217 -0.43 -20.55 20.71
N LEU A 218 -0.46 -19.21 20.82
CA LEU A 218 -1.70 -18.46 20.90
C LEU A 218 -2.54 -18.65 19.63
N PHE A 219 -1.97 -18.46 18.44
CA PHE A 219 -2.69 -18.65 17.18
C PHE A 219 -3.29 -20.05 17.06
N ALA A 220 -2.52 -21.06 17.44
CA ALA A 220 -3.01 -22.45 17.43
C ALA A 220 -4.14 -22.69 18.45
N ARG A 221 -4.02 -22.15 19.67
CA ARG A 221 -5.04 -22.25 20.71
C ARG A 221 -6.35 -21.59 20.30
N MET A 222 -6.25 -20.40 19.68
CA MET A 222 -7.40 -19.61 19.24
C MET A 222 -7.94 -20.07 17.89
N LYS A 223 -7.24 -20.98 17.20
CA LYS A 223 -7.55 -21.44 15.84
C LYS A 223 -7.63 -20.31 14.81
N TRP A 224 -6.89 -19.23 15.04
CA TRP A 224 -6.83 -18.13 14.10
C TRP A 224 -6.08 -18.53 12.83
N PRO A 225 -6.55 -18.16 11.63
CA PRO A 225 -5.79 -18.31 10.41
C PRO A 225 -4.47 -17.54 10.50
N THR A 226 -3.43 -18.07 9.89
CA THR A 226 -2.08 -17.47 9.97
C THR A 226 -1.45 -17.30 8.61
N ILE A 227 -0.68 -16.21 8.45
CA ILE A 227 0.10 -15.91 7.25
C ILE A 227 1.57 -15.74 7.63
N ASP A 228 2.46 -16.44 6.95
CA ASP A 228 3.91 -16.25 7.10
C ASP A 228 4.35 -15.06 6.22
N VAL A 229 4.86 -14.01 6.88
CA VAL A 229 5.30 -12.77 6.23
C VAL A 229 6.83 -12.67 6.08
N SER A 230 7.57 -13.74 6.40
CA SER A 230 9.05 -13.73 6.39
C SER A 230 9.64 -13.29 5.06
N ARG A 231 8.98 -13.61 3.95
CA ARG A 231 9.42 -13.32 2.57
C ARG A 231 8.34 -12.69 1.70
N ARG A 232 7.25 -12.22 2.30
CA ARG A 232 6.14 -11.60 1.57
C ARG A 232 6.23 -10.08 1.63
N SER A 233 5.82 -9.45 0.55
CA SER A 233 5.53 -8.02 0.52
C SER A 233 4.23 -7.70 1.26
N VAL A 234 3.99 -6.42 1.54
CA VAL A 234 2.72 -5.94 2.12
C VAL A 234 1.54 -6.28 1.20
N GLU A 235 1.73 -6.13 -0.11
CA GLU A 235 0.72 -6.42 -1.14
C GLU A 235 0.35 -7.90 -1.19
N GLU A 236 1.35 -8.78 -1.16
CA GLU A 236 1.13 -10.24 -1.14
C GLU A 236 0.46 -10.71 0.14
N THR A 237 0.83 -10.10 1.27
CA THR A 237 0.19 -10.36 2.56
C THR A 237 -1.27 -9.91 2.54
N ALA A 238 -1.55 -8.70 2.06
CA ALA A 238 -2.90 -8.19 1.94
C ALA A 238 -3.76 -9.02 0.98
N ALA A 239 -3.20 -9.49 -0.14
CA ALA A 239 -3.91 -10.37 -1.07
C ALA A 239 -4.30 -11.70 -0.40
N ALA A 240 -3.41 -12.30 0.41
CA ALA A 240 -3.73 -13.51 1.16
C ALA A 240 -4.82 -13.24 2.21
N ILE A 241 -4.81 -12.09 2.90
CA ILE A 241 -5.85 -11.71 3.86
C ILE A 241 -7.21 -11.54 3.18
N LEU A 242 -7.25 -10.89 2.00
CA LEU A 242 -8.50 -10.73 1.24
C LEU A 242 -9.13 -12.08 0.88
N ASN A 243 -8.32 -13.09 0.54
CA ASN A 243 -8.82 -14.44 0.30
C ASN A 243 -9.43 -15.06 1.57
N ILE A 244 -8.77 -14.90 2.72
CA ILE A 244 -9.28 -15.41 4.01
C ILE A 244 -10.61 -14.73 4.36
N ILE A 245 -10.73 -13.40 4.18
CA ILE A 245 -12.00 -12.67 4.38
C ILE A 245 -13.10 -13.23 3.49
N GLN A 246 -12.80 -13.49 2.21
CA GLN A 246 -13.79 -14.05 1.28
C GLN A 246 -14.22 -15.48 1.66
N GLU A 247 -13.32 -16.28 2.19
CA GLU A 247 -13.63 -17.64 2.67
C GLU A 247 -14.45 -17.61 3.96
N HIS A 248 -14.18 -16.66 4.85
CA HIS A 248 -14.87 -16.48 6.12
C HIS A 248 -16.34 -16.01 5.91
N ASN A 249 -16.59 -15.22 4.89
CA ASN A 249 -17.90 -14.65 4.58
C ASN A 249 -18.80 -15.58 3.72
N ARG A 250 -18.32 -16.79 3.38
CA ARG A 250 -19.09 -17.83 2.66
C ARG A 250 -19.79 -18.78 3.62
#